data_4bd0b49ed12632a387259e775ccbb154
#
_entry.id   4bd0b49ed12632a387259e775ccbb154
#
_cell.length_a   1.000
_cell.length_b   1.000
_cell.length_c   1.000
_cell.angle_alpha   90.00
_cell.angle_beta   90.00
_cell.angle_gamma   90.00
#
_symmetry.space_group_name_H-M   'P 1'
#
loop_
_entity.id
_entity.type
_entity.pdbx_description
1 polymer ?
#
loop_
_entity_poly.entity_id
_entity_poly.type
_entity_poly.pdbx_seq_one_letter_code
_entity_poly.pdbx_strand_id
1 'polypeptide(L)'
;MNTLTDEGVFNRREFRFGVDARANTGVGLWQLAYASNTDLSNPTNYGAARAAMRSIKTDAGLPFGALASRTEVFLLVPPALEEVASQLLHSDFMVGAGASASVPTSNIWKGTAELIVSEYLA
;
A
#
# COMPACT_ATOMS: atom_id res chain seq x y z
N MET A 1 -22.33 13.82 26.69
CA MET A 1 -21.26 13.69 27.72
C MET A 1 -21.95 13.47 29.06
N ASN A 2 -21.69 12.36 29.73
CA ASN A 2 -22.27 12.11 31.07
C ASN A 2 -21.47 12.86 32.10
N THR A 3 -22.14 13.74 32.84
CA THR A 3 -21.59 14.43 34.01
C THR A 3 -22.10 13.78 35.29
N LEU A 4 -21.44 14.03 36.40
CA LEU A 4 -21.87 13.53 37.72
C LEU A 4 -23.29 14.01 38.13
N THR A 5 -23.81 15.02 37.43
CA THR A 5 -25.15 15.58 37.64
C THR A 5 -26.18 15.05 36.65
N ASP A 6 -25.78 14.15 35.75
CA ASP A 6 -26.73 13.50 34.85
C ASP A 6 -27.71 12.63 35.61
N GLU A 7 -28.97 12.75 35.29
CA GLU A 7 -30.07 12.02 35.93
C GLU A 7 -29.84 10.49 35.91
N GLY A 8 -29.25 9.97 34.85
CA GLY A 8 -28.87 8.55 34.71
C GLY A 8 -27.85 8.10 35.78
N VAL A 9 -26.85 8.94 36.05
CA VAL A 9 -25.81 8.68 37.06
C VAL A 9 -26.39 8.78 38.46
N PHE A 10 -27.21 9.77 38.71
CA PHE A 10 -27.79 10.02 40.03
C PHE A 10 -28.79 8.93 40.42
N ASN A 11 -29.72 8.57 39.52
CA ASN A 11 -30.79 7.65 39.82
C ASN A 11 -30.40 6.17 39.73
N ARG A 12 -29.50 5.83 38.83
CA ARG A 12 -29.15 4.42 38.54
C ARG A 12 -27.73 4.04 38.94
N ARG A 13 -26.91 5.00 39.29
CA ARG A 13 -25.47 4.79 39.57
C ARG A 13 -24.73 4.11 38.39
N GLU A 14 -25.19 4.38 37.17
CA GLU A 14 -24.64 3.84 35.95
C GLU A 14 -24.01 4.94 35.13
N PHE A 15 -22.79 4.70 34.65
CA PHE A 15 -22.16 5.51 33.63
C PHE A 15 -22.40 4.88 32.26
N ARG A 16 -22.99 5.63 31.34
CA ARG A 16 -23.19 5.19 29.97
C ARG A 16 -22.20 5.87 29.08
N PHE A 17 -21.41 5.05 28.38
CA PHE A 17 -20.47 5.49 27.40
C PHE A 17 -20.97 5.05 26.02
N GLY A 18 -21.00 5.98 25.07
CA GLY A 18 -21.32 5.69 23.70
C GLY A 18 -20.10 6.01 22.83
N VAL A 19 -19.78 5.12 21.91
CA VAL A 19 -18.80 5.35 20.85
C VAL A 19 -19.55 5.36 19.53
N ASP A 20 -19.42 6.44 18.79
CA ASP A 20 -19.98 6.58 17.43
C ASP A 20 -18.82 6.60 16.43
N ALA A 21 -18.92 5.76 15.44
CA ALA A 21 -17.96 5.73 14.33
C ALA A 21 -18.73 5.86 13.02
N ARG A 22 -18.26 6.76 12.16
CA ARG A 22 -18.82 6.95 10.83
C ARG A 22 -17.74 6.66 9.81
N ALA A 23 -18.02 5.71 8.93
CA ALA A 23 -17.15 5.36 7.84
C ALA A 23 -17.93 5.37 6.53
N ASN A 24 -17.27 5.77 5.47
CA ASN A 24 -17.82 5.71 4.11
C ASN A 24 -16.73 5.27 3.15
N THR A 25 -17.13 4.60 2.08
CA THR A 25 -16.24 4.21 1.00
C THR A 25 -16.32 5.22 -0.14
N GLY A 26 -15.19 5.54 -0.72
CA GLY A 26 -15.09 6.39 -1.90
C GLY A 26 -14.54 5.62 -3.09
N VAL A 27 -14.85 6.07 -4.29
CA VAL A 27 -14.32 5.54 -5.54
C VAL A 27 -13.34 6.55 -6.11
N GLY A 28 -12.10 6.11 -6.36
CA GLY A 28 -11.07 6.92 -7.00
C GLY A 28 -10.97 6.64 -8.50
N LEU A 29 -10.01 7.30 -9.13
CA LEU A 29 -9.67 7.06 -10.52
C LEU A 29 -8.96 5.71 -10.64
N TRP A 30 -9.43 4.84 -11.53
CA TRP A 30 -8.83 3.53 -11.75
C TRP A 30 -7.36 3.60 -12.23
N GLN A 31 -6.99 4.70 -12.88
CA GLN A 31 -5.63 4.96 -13.36
C GLN A 31 -4.60 5.11 -12.21
N LEU A 32 -5.06 5.28 -10.99
CA LEU A 32 -4.20 5.38 -9.80
C LEU A 32 -3.87 4.03 -9.17
N ALA A 33 -4.44 2.94 -9.67
CA ALA A 33 -4.23 1.61 -9.13
C ALA A 33 -3.81 0.62 -10.22
N TYR A 34 -2.90 -0.28 -9.88
CA TYR A 34 -2.48 -1.39 -10.72
C TYR A 34 -2.44 -2.67 -9.89
N ALA A 35 -3.12 -3.68 -10.34
CA ALA A 35 -3.14 -4.99 -9.70
C ALA A 35 -2.45 -6.03 -10.59
N SER A 36 -1.67 -6.91 -9.98
CA SER A 36 -0.97 -8.00 -10.64
C SER A 36 -0.90 -9.21 -9.72
N ASN A 37 -0.90 -10.39 -10.32
CA ASN A 37 -0.66 -11.66 -9.64
C ASN A 37 0.72 -12.26 -9.99
N THR A 38 1.61 -11.45 -10.55
CA THR A 38 2.98 -11.90 -10.87
C THR A 38 3.82 -12.07 -9.62
N ASP A 39 4.80 -12.96 -9.69
CA ASP A 39 5.69 -13.27 -8.58
C ASP A 39 6.53 -12.03 -8.19
N LEU A 40 6.35 -11.59 -6.95
CA LEU A 40 7.05 -10.42 -6.40
C LEU A 40 8.51 -10.74 -6.02
N SER A 41 8.87 -12.02 -5.89
CA SER A 41 10.26 -12.43 -5.61
C SER A 41 11.22 -11.98 -6.71
N ASN A 42 10.71 -11.76 -7.93
CA ASN A 42 11.49 -11.25 -9.03
C ASN A 42 11.36 -9.73 -9.12
N PRO A 43 12.43 -8.95 -8.85
CA PRO A 43 12.41 -7.50 -8.91
C PRO A 43 12.00 -6.93 -10.27
N THR A 44 12.22 -7.69 -11.34
CA THR A 44 11.82 -7.31 -12.69
C THR A 44 10.31 -7.15 -12.83
N ASN A 45 9.53 -7.98 -12.12
CA ASN A 45 8.08 -7.90 -12.14
C ASN A 45 7.57 -6.61 -11.47
N TYR A 46 8.23 -6.18 -10.39
CA TYR A 46 7.93 -4.89 -9.77
C TYR A 46 8.25 -3.72 -10.71
N GLY A 47 9.40 -3.78 -11.39
CA GLY A 47 9.76 -2.81 -12.41
C GLY A 47 8.76 -2.74 -13.56
N ALA A 48 8.28 -3.89 -14.03
CA ALA A 48 7.26 -3.98 -15.08
C ALA A 48 5.92 -3.38 -14.63
N ALA A 49 5.50 -3.63 -13.40
CA ALA A 49 4.29 -3.03 -12.82
C ALA A 49 4.38 -1.49 -12.77
N ARG A 50 5.53 -0.97 -12.34
CA ARG A 50 5.77 0.49 -12.34
C ARG A 50 5.76 1.09 -13.74
N ALA A 51 6.36 0.39 -14.71
CA ALA A 51 6.35 0.81 -16.12
C ALA A 51 4.92 0.82 -16.68
N ALA A 52 4.11 -0.20 -16.35
CA ALA A 52 2.71 -0.25 -16.73
C ALA A 52 1.91 0.93 -16.18
N MET A 53 2.08 1.27 -14.91
CA MET A 53 1.43 2.44 -14.32
C MET A 53 1.85 3.76 -14.99
N ARG A 54 3.12 3.89 -15.34
CA ARG A 54 3.63 5.08 -16.04
C ARG A 54 3.11 5.21 -17.46
N SER A 55 2.76 4.09 -18.09
CA SER A 55 2.23 4.06 -19.46
C SER A 55 0.74 4.38 -19.55
N ILE A 56 0.04 4.47 -18.42
CA ILE A 56 -1.38 4.82 -18.39
C ILE A 56 -1.57 6.24 -18.92
N LYS A 57 -2.50 6.36 -19.84
CA LYS A 57 -2.83 7.64 -20.49
C LYS A 57 -4.23 8.10 -20.09
N THR A 58 -4.44 9.40 -20.20
CA THR A 58 -5.77 10.00 -20.10
C THR A 58 -6.59 9.70 -21.36
N ASP A 59 -7.88 9.97 -21.32
CA ASP A 59 -8.78 9.83 -22.48
C ASP A 59 -8.32 10.70 -23.67
N ALA A 60 -7.61 11.78 -23.41
CA ALA A 60 -7.00 12.64 -24.43
C ALA A 60 -5.66 12.11 -24.98
N GLY A 61 -5.20 10.94 -24.54
CA GLY A 61 -3.95 10.33 -24.98
C GLY A 61 -2.70 10.91 -24.33
N LEU A 62 -2.82 11.80 -23.38
CA LEU A 62 -1.69 12.37 -22.64
C LEU A 62 -1.28 11.46 -21.48
N PRO A 63 0.01 11.46 -21.07
CA PRO A 63 0.45 10.72 -19.88
C PRO A 63 -0.36 11.13 -18.65
N PHE A 64 -0.86 10.15 -17.90
CA PHE A 64 -1.64 10.42 -16.69
C PHE A 64 -0.76 10.92 -15.53
N GLY A 65 0.51 10.50 -15.47
CA GLY A 65 1.45 10.92 -14.44
C GLY A 65 1.20 10.30 -13.06
N ALA A 66 0.59 9.12 -13.00
CA ALA A 66 0.29 8.42 -11.75
C ALA A 66 1.52 8.20 -10.84
N LEU A 67 2.71 8.10 -11.42
CA LEU A 67 3.99 7.94 -10.72
C LEU A 67 4.90 9.17 -10.92
N ALA A 68 4.34 10.37 -10.85
CA ALA A 68 5.15 11.58 -10.85
C ALA A 68 6.09 11.61 -9.64
N SER A 69 7.21 12.33 -9.76
CA SER A 69 8.31 12.30 -8.77
C SER A 69 7.94 12.72 -7.34
N ARG A 70 6.78 13.32 -7.15
CA ARG A 70 6.26 13.74 -5.84
C ARG A 70 5.03 12.94 -5.39
N THR A 71 4.63 11.90 -6.11
CA THR A 71 3.48 11.08 -5.77
C THR A 71 3.92 10.01 -4.79
N GLU A 72 3.23 9.91 -3.67
CA GLU A 72 3.37 8.77 -2.76
C GLU A 72 2.84 7.52 -3.44
N VAL A 73 3.63 6.47 -3.41
CA VAL A 73 3.30 5.18 -4.02
C VAL A 73 3.21 4.14 -2.92
N PHE A 74 2.13 3.39 -2.92
CA PHE A 74 1.89 2.32 -1.95
C PHE A 74 1.96 0.97 -2.65
N LEU A 75 2.66 0.02 -2.02
CA LEU A 75 2.65 -1.38 -2.41
C LEU A 75 1.79 -2.15 -1.41
N LEU A 76 0.61 -2.57 -1.85
CA LEU A 76 -0.33 -3.33 -1.04
C LEU A 76 -0.14 -4.82 -1.31
N VAL A 77 0.17 -5.59 -0.27
CA VAL A 77 0.44 -7.03 -0.37
C VAL A 77 -0.32 -7.82 0.69
N PRO A 78 -0.62 -9.10 0.44
CA PRO A 78 -1.09 -10.01 1.48
C PRO A 78 0.03 -10.35 2.47
N PRO A 79 -0.30 -10.84 3.68
CA PRO A 79 0.70 -11.22 4.69
C PRO A 79 1.73 -12.24 4.22
N ALA A 80 1.35 -13.14 3.31
CA ALA A 80 2.25 -14.14 2.75
C ALA A 80 3.42 -13.55 1.93
N LEU A 81 3.25 -12.35 1.40
CA LEU A 81 4.26 -11.65 0.60
C LEU A 81 4.95 -10.52 1.35
N GLU A 82 4.67 -10.34 2.63
CA GLU A 82 5.24 -9.28 3.46
C GLU A 82 6.77 -9.31 3.49
N GLU A 83 7.35 -10.50 3.71
CA GLU A 83 8.81 -10.67 3.76
C GLU A 83 9.47 -10.28 2.44
N VAL A 84 8.95 -10.80 1.34
CA VAL A 84 9.47 -10.53 -0.01
C VAL A 84 9.35 -9.05 -0.37
N ALA A 85 8.20 -8.45 -0.07
CA ALA A 85 7.96 -7.03 -0.32
C ALA A 85 8.85 -6.13 0.55
N SER A 86 9.07 -6.52 1.80
CA SER A 86 9.96 -5.80 2.71
C SER A 86 11.41 -5.88 2.23
N GLN A 87 11.88 -7.03 1.79
CA GLN A 87 13.21 -7.18 1.19
C GLN A 87 13.34 -6.31 -0.07
N LEU A 88 12.34 -6.31 -0.93
CA LEU A 88 12.33 -5.52 -2.16
C LEU A 88 12.46 -4.02 -1.89
N LEU A 89 11.76 -3.49 -0.89
CA LEU A 89 11.67 -2.04 -0.65
C LEU A 89 12.69 -1.50 0.36
N HIS A 90 13.26 -2.35 1.22
CA HIS A 90 14.12 -1.89 2.31
C HIS A 90 15.56 -2.41 2.25
N SER A 91 15.83 -3.54 1.54
CA SER A 91 17.20 -4.05 1.42
C SER A 91 18.11 -3.10 0.64
N ASP A 92 19.37 -3.02 1.05
CA ASP A 92 20.41 -2.25 0.34
C ASP A 92 20.88 -2.98 -0.91
N PHE A 93 20.90 -4.31 -0.86
CA PHE A 93 21.37 -5.17 -1.93
C PHE A 93 20.32 -6.20 -2.30
N MET A 94 20.30 -6.56 -3.56
CA MET A 94 19.47 -7.63 -4.10
C MET A 94 20.33 -8.59 -4.91
N VAL A 95 19.93 -9.87 -4.90
CA VAL A 95 20.48 -10.83 -5.84
C VAL A 95 19.74 -10.65 -7.17
N GLY A 96 20.47 -10.31 -8.22
CA GLY A 96 19.88 -10.07 -9.54
C GLY A 96 19.27 -11.33 -10.13
N ALA A 97 18.13 -11.18 -10.80
CA ALA A 97 17.55 -12.25 -11.64
C ALA A 97 18.36 -12.33 -12.94
N GLY A 98 19.25 -13.30 -13.06
CA GLY A 98 20.05 -13.50 -14.27
C GLY A 98 21.17 -14.52 -14.10
N ALA A 99 21.97 -14.70 -15.14
CA ALA A 99 23.07 -15.67 -15.18
C ALA A 99 24.18 -15.43 -14.11
N SER A 100 24.18 -14.30 -13.46
CA SER A 100 25.09 -13.93 -12.37
C SER A 100 24.36 -13.75 -11.03
N ALA A 101 23.36 -14.57 -10.76
CA ALA A 101 22.50 -14.49 -9.56
C ALA A 101 23.23 -14.61 -8.22
N SER A 102 24.52 -14.90 -8.21
CA SER A 102 25.33 -15.01 -7.00
C SER A 102 26.02 -13.69 -6.59
N VAL A 103 25.94 -12.65 -7.41
CA VAL A 103 26.57 -11.36 -7.11
C VAL A 103 25.49 -10.38 -6.63
N PRO A 104 25.58 -9.89 -5.38
CA PRO A 104 24.65 -8.88 -4.90
C PRO A 104 24.87 -7.56 -5.65
N THR A 105 23.77 -6.98 -6.13
CA THR A 105 23.76 -5.66 -6.76
C THR A 105 22.99 -4.67 -5.91
N SER A 106 23.28 -3.39 -6.07
CA SER A 106 22.54 -2.34 -5.35
C SER A 106 21.04 -2.41 -5.69
N ASN A 107 20.21 -2.28 -4.66
CA ASN A 107 18.76 -2.28 -4.83
C ASN A 107 18.28 -0.91 -5.34
N ILE A 108 17.90 -0.85 -6.60
CA ILE A 108 17.38 0.37 -7.23
C ILE A 108 15.95 0.70 -6.79
N TRP A 109 15.23 -0.27 -6.21
CA TRP A 109 13.84 -0.11 -5.80
C TRP A 109 13.68 0.29 -4.33
N LYS A 110 14.78 0.43 -3.60
CA LYS A 110 14.75 0.84 -2.20
C LYS A 110 14.06 2.20 -2.04
N GLY A 111 13.06 2.26 -1.16
CA GLY A 111 12.34 3.50 -0.85
C GLY A 111 11.44 4.03 -1.98
N THR A 112 11.17 3.25 -3.03
CA THR A 112 10.33 3.69 -4.16
C THR A 112 8.84 3.60 -3.90
N ALA A 113 8.44 2.88 -2.86
CA ALA A 113 7.04 2.76 -2.42
C ALA A 113 7.00 2.52 -0.91
N GLU A 114 5.87 2.82 -0.31
CA GLU A 114 5.57 2.46 1.07
C GLU A 114 4.83 1.11 1.09
N LEU A 115 5.26 0.22 1.98
CA LEU A 115 4.67 -1.10 2.12
C LEU A 115 3.43 -1.05 3.00
N ILE A 116 2.32 -1.56 2.50
CA ILE A 116 1.09 -1.80 3.26
C ILE A 116 0.74 -3.28 3.17
N VAL A 117 0.62 -3.91 4.33
CA VAL A 117 0.19 -5.31 4.43
C VAL A 117 -1.30 -5.34 4.80
N SER A 118 -2.09 -6.04 4.02
CA SER A 118 -3.52 -6.19 4.27
C SER A 118 -3.87 -7.66 4.48
N GLU A 119 -4.43 -7.95 5.65
CA GLU A 119 -4.91 -9.29 5.99
C GLU A 119 -6.14 -9.73 5.18
N TYR A 120 -6.81 -8.78 4.53
CA TYR A 120 -7.97 -9.04 3.68
C TYR A 120 -7.61 -9.46 2.25
N LEU A 121 -6.34 -9.39 1.87
CA LEU A 121 -5.84 -9.92 0.61
C LEU A 121 -5.39 -11.37 0.83
N ALA A 122 -6.00 -12.25 0.09
CA ALA A 122 -5.64 -13.68 0.10
C ALA A 122 -4.81 -14.06 -1.12
#